data_c214374069afb4d02fe90f1fe4583b0f
#
_entry.id   c214374069afb4d02fe90f1fe4583b0f
#
_cell.length_a   1.000
_cell.length_b   1.000
_cell.length_c   1.000
_cell.angle_alpha   90.00
_cell.angle_beta   90.00
_cell.angle_gamma   90.00
#
_symmetry.space_group_name_H-M   'P 1'
#
loop_
_entity.id
_entity.type
_entity.pdbx_description
1 polymer ?
#
loop_
_entity_poly.entity_id
_entity_poly.type
_entity_poly.pdbx_seq_one_letter_code
_entity_poly.pdbx_strand_id
1 'polypeptide(L)'
;MWYDSKHVEIRWPKEWYNAIASQYEQSHNHLNSFYHIEFLRFLPRWKTFRIIDLWSWDGRMFSTLNSLPHSEITACDLSEKMLKKYPNKANKKIVNLEWNFPFNDNSFDLAFCFFTLEHIKNIKNFFNETYRILSSQWQIFIWHFFQRREFERTVDQRKFKIQQYKRSSESIKTIMEESFFNVDIIPTNDKWVHTWDLIIWKK
;
A
#
# COMPACT_ATOMS: atom_id res chain seq x y z
N MET A 1 -19.02 -17.80 -32.63
CA MET A 1 -19.09 -16.51 -31.89
C MET A 1 -17.68 -15.95 -31.85
N TRP A 2 -17.36 -14.95 -32.68
CA TRP A 2 -16.03 -14.36 -32.75
C TRP A 2 -15.85 -13.45 -31.55
N TYR A 3 -14.92 -13.77 -30.68
CA TYR A 3 -14.59 -12.97 -29.53
C TYR A 3 -13.72 -11.78 -30.00
N ASP A 4 -14.24 -10.56 -29.94
CA ASP A 4 -13.49 -9.36 -30.27
C ASP A 4 -12.43 -9.12 -29.18
N SER A 5 -11.18 -9.45 -29.50
CA SER A 5 -10.01 -9.35 -28.60
C SER A 5 -9.58 -7.89 -28.33
N LYS A 6 -10.32 -6.90 -28.81
CA LYS A 6 -9.95 -5.48 -28.73
C LYS A 6 -10.51 -4.73 -27.51
N HIS A 7 -11.49 -5.27 -26.80
CA HIS A 7 -12.01 -4.61 -25.60
C HIS A 7 -11.38 -5.18 -24.33
N VAL A 8 -10.40 -4.47 -23.81
CA VAL A 8 -9.85 -4.72 -22.47
C VAL A 8 -10.72 -3.99 -21.45
N GLU A 9 -11.42 -4.74 -20.61
CA GLU A 9 -12.27 -4.19 -19.55
C GLU A 9 -11.44 -3.53 -18.46
N ILE A 10 -11.81 -2.34 -18.01
CA ILE A 10 -11.18 -1.68 -16.87
C ILE A 10 -11.99 -2.03 -15.61
N ARG A 11 -11.33 -2.61 -14.62
CA ARG A 11 -11.95 -2.94 -13.33
C ARG A 11 -11.47 -2.02 -12.21
N TRP A 12 -12.37 -1.75 -11.29
CA TRP A 12 -12.06 -1.08 -10.04
C TRP A 12 -11.17 -1.98 -9.17
N PRO A 13 -10.31 -1.40 -8.33
CA PRO A 13 -9.37 -2.17 -7.51
C PRO A 13 -10.02 -3.28 -6.70
N LYS A 14 -11.17 -3.05 -6.05
CA LYS A 14 -11.91 -4.08 -5.30
C LYS A 14 -12.25 -5.30 -6.15
N GLU A 15 -12.81 -5.10 -7.33
CA GLU A 15 -13.24 -6.17 -8.23
C GLU A 15 -12.02 -6.93 -8.76
N TRP A 16 -10.99 -6.19 -9.16
CA TRP A 16 -9.73 -6.75 -9.61
C TRP A 16 -9.09 -7.65 -8.56
N TYR A 17 -8.84 -7.13 -7.34
CA TYR A 17 -8.15 -7.88 -6.29
C TYR A 17 -9.00 -9.04 -5.77
N ASN A 18 -10.31 -8.92 -5.74
CA ASN A 18 -11.20 -10.04 -5.43
C ASN A 18 -11.13 -11.15 -6.50
N ALA A 19 -10.96 -10.81 -7.77
CA ALA A 19 -10.88 -11.79 -8.86
C ALA A 19 -9.55 -12.56 -8.84
N ILE A 20 -8.43 -11.89 -8.53
CA ILE A 20 -7.09 -12.51 -8.57
C ILE A 20 -6.61 -13.06 -7.22
N ALA A 21 -7.36 -12.88 -6.14
CA ALA A 21 -6.93 -13.21 -4.78
C ALA A 21 -6.39 -14.65 -4.63
N SER A 22 -6.97 -15.63 -5.32
CA SER A 22 -6.51 -17.03 -5.27
C SER A 22 -5.14 -17.26 -5.91
N GLN A 23 -4.77 -16.44 -6.89
CA GLN A 23 -3.53 -16.57 -7.68
C GLN A 23 -2.51 -15.51 -7.31
N TYR A 24 -2.86 -14.59 -6.41
CA TYR A 24 -2.09 -13.37 -6.15
C TYR A 24 -0.68 -13.67 -5.65
N GLU A 25 -0.53 -14.56 -4.70
CA GLU A 25 0.75 -14.95 -4.11
C GLU A 25 1.73 -15.47 -5.17
N GLN A 26 1.28 -16.40 -6.00
CA GLN A 26 2.12 -16.99 -7.05
C GLN A 26 2.60 -15.97 -8.08
N SER A 27 1.72 -15.01 -8.45
CA SER A 27 2.04 -14.00 -9.46
C SER A 27 2.92 -12.86 -8.96
N HIS A 28 3.07 -12.69 -7.64
CA HIS A 28 3.77 -11.56 -7.02
C HIS A 28 4.88 -11.97 -6.04
N ASN A 29 5.28 -13.24 -6.00
CA ASN A 29 6.34 -13.74 -5.12
C ASN A 29 7.69 -13.01 -5.28
N HIS A 30 7.99 -12.53 -6.49
CA HIS A 30 9.21 -11.75 -6.74
C HIS A 30 9.25 -10.43 -5.94
N LEU A 31 8.11 -9.90 -5.53
CA LEU A 31 8.04 -8.70 -4.70
C LEU A 31 8.40 -8.99 -3.23
N ASN A 32 8.33 -10.23 -2.77
CA ASN A 32 8.59 -10.59 -1.38
C ASN A 32 10.06 -10.40 -0.97
N SER A 33 11.00 -10.44 -1.92
CA SER A 33 12.43 -10.30 -1.65
C SER A 33 12.88 -8.86 -1.38
N PHE A 34 12.07 -7.85 -1.70
CA PHE A 34 12.49 -6.46 -1.75
C PHE A 34 12.08 -5.62 -0.52
N TYR A 35 11.09 -6.10 0.28
CA TYR A 35 10.45 -5.25 1.29
C TYR A 35 11.17 -5.14 2.62
N HIS A 36 12.10 -6.05 2.92
CA HIS A 36 12.24 -6.44 4.32
C HIS A 36 13.22 -5.63 5.15
N ILE A 37 14.06 -4.80 4.58
CA ILE A 37 15.21 -4.33 5.34
C ILE A 37 15.35 -2.81 5.38
N GLU A 38 15.07 -2.11 4.30
CA GLU A 38 15.46 -0.69 4.23
C GLU A 38 14.68 0.22 5.16
N PHE A 39 13.36 0.05 5.28
CA PHE A 39 12.57 0.89 6.17
C PHE A 39 12.88 0.67 7.66
N LEU A 40 13.38 -0.52 8.05
CA LEU A 40 13.76 -0.79 9.43
C LEU A 40 14.86 0.15 9.96
N ARG A 41 15.68 0.71 9.06
CA ARG A 41 16.73 1.68 9.42
C ARG A 41 16.16 2.99 9.95
N PHE A 42 14.92 3.30 9.61
CA PHE A 42 14.25 4.55 9.94
C PHE A 42 13.31 4.42 11.13
N LEU A 43 13.12 3.20 11.64
CA LEU A 43 12.26 2.97 12.79
C LEU A 43 12.97 3.33 14.10
N PRO A 44 12.26 3.96 15.04
CA PRO A 44 12.77 4.16 16.39
C PRO A 44 12.97 2.80 17.08
N ARG A 45 14.14 2.57 17.69
CA ARG A 45 14.57 1.24 18.17
C ARG A 45 13.88 0.70 19.43
N TRP A 46 13.05 1.46 20.13
CA TRP A 46 12.66 1.13 21.52
C TRP A 46 11.20 1.42 21.87
N LYS A 47 10.26 1.30 20.95
CA LYS A 47 8.85 1.59 21.21
C LYS A 47 7.93 0.43 20.85
N THR A 48 6.86 0.29 21.62
CA THR A 48 5.64 -0.42 21.21
C THR A 48 4.96 0.40 20.13
N PHE A 49 4.51 -0.25 19.06
CA PHE A 49 3.88 0.44 17.94
C PHE A 49 2.46 -0.06 17.73
N ARG A 50 1.53 0.87 17.55
CA ARG A 50 0.24 0.63 16.93
C ARG A 50 0.41 0.87 15.43
N ILE A 51 0.38 -0.21 14.67
CA ILE A 51 0.70 -0.21 13.24
C ILE A 51 -0.56 -0.31 12.42
N ILE A 52 -0.71 0.53 11.39
CA ILE A 52 -1.70 0.35 10.35
C ILE A 52 -1.04 0.00 9.02
N ASP A 53 -1.47 -1.12 8.44
CA ASP A 53 -1.06 -1.59 7.11
C ASP A 53 -2.17 -1.22 6.13
N LEU A 54 -1.98 -0.10 5.44
CA LEU A 54 -2.95 0.47 4.50
C LEU A 54 -2.83 -0.22 3.15
N TRP A 55 -3.86 -0.96 2.75
CA TRP A 55 -3.87 -1.84 1.60
C TRP A 55 -2.95 -3.05 1.77
N SER A 56 -3.28 -3.81 2.77
CA SER A 56 -2.44 -4.88 3.34
C SER A 56 -2.32 -6.14 2.50
N TRP A 57 -3.10 -6.25 1.40
CA TRP A 57 -3.09 -7.38 0.47
C TRP A 57 -3.31 -8.72 1.19
N ASP A 58 -2.45 -9.72 0.87
CA ASP A 58 -2.46 -11.08 1.44
C ASP A 58 -1.64 -11.19 2.76
N GLY A 59 -1.11 -10.09 3.26
CA GLY A 59 -0.33 -10.05 4.51
C GLY A 59 1.16 -10.30 4.35
N ARG A 60 1.72 -10.08 3.15
CA ARG A 60 3.15 -10.29 2.89
C ARG A 60 4.08 -9.51 3.82
N MET A 61 3.67 -8.34 4.31
CA MET A 61 4.45 -7.55 5.26
C MET A 61 4.28 -8.00 6.71
N PHE A 62 3.30 -8.86 7.00
CA PHE A 62 2.94 -9.21 8.36
C PHE A 62 4.11 -9.75 9.18
N SER A 63 4.92 -10.66 8.64
CA SER A 63 6.05 -11.25 9.39
C SER A 63 7.05 -10.18 9.81
N THR A 64 7.35 -9.23 8.93
CA THR A 64 8.26 -8.10 9.22
C THR A 64 7.66 -7.15 10.24
N LEU A 65 6.39 -6.76 10.07
CA LEU A 65 5.71 -5.86 11.00
C LEU A 65 5.54 -6.51 12.39
N ASN A 66 5.22 -7.79 12.44
CA ASN A 66 5.05 -8.54 13.68
C ASN A 66 6.39 -8.84 14.41
N SER A 67 7.53 -8.66 13.74
CA SER A 67 8.85 -8.75 14.37
C SER A 67 9.24 -7.50 15.16
N LEU A 68 8.51 -6.40 14.97
CA LEU A 68 8.71 -5.18 15.73
C LEU A 68 8.25 -5.39 17.18
N PRO A 69 8.98 -4.85 18.18
CA PRO A 69 8.66 -5.08 19.60
C PRO A 69 7.23 -4.66 19.93
N HIS A 70 6.47 -5.59 20.53
CA HIS A 70 5.10 -5.36 21.05
C HIS A 70 4.15 -4.66 20.07
N SER A 71 4.25 -4.96 18.79
CA SER A 71 3.42 -4.31 17.78
C SER A 71 1.99 -4.84 17.79
N GLU A 72 1.03 -3.91 17.76
CA GLU A 72 -0.36 -4.19 17.40
C GLU A 72 -0.59 -3.82 15.95
N ILE A 73 -1.02 -4.77 15.14
CA ILE A 73 -1.18 -4.56 13.69
C ILE A 73 -2.65 -4.51 13.35
N THR A 74 -3.06 -3.45 12.66
CA THR A 74 -4.35 -3.33 11.99
C THR A 74 -4.14 -3.37 10.47
N ALA A 75 -4.66 -4.40 9.83
CA ALA A 75 -4.61 -4.60 8.39
C ALA A 75 -5.86 -4.04 7.71
N CYS A 76 -5.66 -3.19 6.71
CA CYS A 76 -6.72 -2.57 5.92
C CYS A 76 -6.62 -2.96 4.46
N ASP A 77 -7.71 -3.37 3.85
CA ASP A 77 -7.81 -3.59 2.42
C ASP A 77 -9.24 -3.34 1.94
N LEU A 78 -9.41 -2.99 0.68
CA LEU A 78 -10.71 -2.85 0.05
C LEU A 78 -11.30 -4.22 -0.34
N SER A 79 -10.43 -5.22 -0.54
CA SER A 79 -10.77 -6.59 -0.90
C SER A 79 -10.92 -7.47 0.34
N GLU A 80 -12.14 -7.89 0.62
CA GLU A 80 -12.40 -8.87 1.69
C GLU A 80 -11.65 -10.20 1.47
N LYS A 81 -11.50 -10.61 0.19
CA LYS A 81 -10.80 -11.85 -0.14
C LYS A 81 -9.29 -11.75 0.14
N MET A 82 -8.69 -10.57 -0.01
CA MET A 82 -7.30 -10.33 0.38
C MET A 82 -7.16 -10.37 1.90
N LEU A 83 -8.01 -9.65 2.64
CA LEU A 83 -7.99 -9.65 4.10
C LEU A 83 -8.21 -11.05 4.72
N LYS A 84 -8.97 -11.93 4.08
CA LYS A 84 -9.11 -13.33 4.55
C LYS A 84 -7.78 -14.10 4.56
N LYS A 85 -6.85 -13.74 3.67
CA LYS A 85 -5.51 -14.35 3.62
C LYS A 85 -4.55 -13.75 4.64
N TYR A 86 -4.79 -12.53 5.08
CA TYR A 86 -3.94 -11.88 6.09
C TYR A 86 -3.93 -12.68 7.39
N PRO A 87 -2.79 -12.82 8.09
CA PRO A 87 -2.71 -13.60 9.33
C PRO A 87 -3.72 -13.16 10.40
N ASN A 88 -4.27 -14.13 11.15
CA ASN A 88 -5.32 -13.87 12.14
C ASN A 88 -4.85 -13.16 13.42
N LYS A 89 -3.53 -12.98 13.59
CA LYS A 89 -2.97 -12.21 14.72
C LYS A 89 -3.17 -10.70 14.58
N ALA A 90 -3.53 -10.20 13.39
CA ALA A 90 -3.81 -8.80 13.17
C ALA A 90 -5.30 -8.50 13.27
N ASN A 91 -5.63 -7.28 13.69
CA ASN A 91 -6.96 -6.71 13.51
C ASN A 91 -7.19 -6.47 12.01
N LYS A 92 -8.36 -6.85 11.49
CA LYS A 92 -8.66 -6.74 10.06
C LYS A 92 -9.85 -5.82 9.85
N LYS A 93 -9.72 -4.87 8.92
CA LYS A 93 -10.81 -3.94 8.59
C LYS A 93 -10.90 -3.67 7.10
N ILE A 94 -12.10 -3.80 6.53
CA ILE A 94 -12.36 -3.39 5.14
C ILE A 94 -12.42 -1.86 5.14
N VAL A 95 -11.52 -1.21 4.38
CA VAL A 95 -11.41 0.24 4.29
C VAL A 95 -11.27 0.66 2.84
N ASN A 96 -12.09 1.63 2.42
CA ASN A 96 -11.84 2.35 1.19
C ASN A 96 -10.96 3.58 1.49
N LEU A 97 -9.73 3.56 0.98
CA LEU A 97 -8.75 4.62 1.24
C LEU A 97 -9.05 5.95 0.54
N GLU A 98 -10.11 6.02 -0.25
CA GLU A 98 -10.59 7.28 -0.85
C GLU A 98 -11.59 8.05 0.06
N TRP A 99 -12.07 7.41 1.13
CA TRP A 99 -13.07 7.98 2.05
C TRP A 99 -12.46 8.28 3.40
N ASN A 100 -13.31 8.74 4.34
CA ASN A 100 -12.90 8.91 5.72
C ASN A 100 -12.59 7.55 6.36
N PHE A 101 -11.45 7.45 7.02
CA PHE A 101 -11.03 6.20 7.65
C PHE A 101 -11.82 5.97 8.95
N PRO A 102 -12.33 4.75 9.18
CA PRO A 102 -13.16 4.44 10.34
C PRO A 102 -12.31 4.21 11.61
N PHE A 103 -11.41 5.14 11.88
CA PHE A 103 -10.50 5.14 13.04
C PHE A 103 -10.53 6.49 13.73
N ASN A 104 -10.28 6.50 15.04
CA ASN A 104 -10.15 7.72 15.81
C ASN A 104 -8.85 8.47 15.47
N ASP A 105 -8.81 9.75 15.80
CA ASP A 105 -7.61 10.56 15.70
C ASP A 105 -6.49 9.97 16.59
N ASN A 106 -5.25 10.06 16.14
CA ASN A 106 -4.07 9.64 16.91
C ASN A 106 -4.09 8.16 17.35
N SER A 107 -4.72 7.28 16.55
CA SER A 107 -4.88 5.85 16.88
C SER A 107 -3.67 5.00 16.55
N PHE A 108 -2.78 5.47 15.67
CA PHE A 108 -1.63 4.71 15.18
C PHE A 108 -0.32 5.48 15.31
N ASP A 109 0.79 4.74 15.40
CA ASP A 109 2.14 5.28 15.51
C ASP A 109 2.95 5.08 14.23
N LEU A 110 2.64 4.03 13.46
CA LEU A 110 3.25 3.75 12.16
C LEU A 110 2.18 3.41 11.14
N ALA A 111 2.30 3.97 9.95
CA ALA A 111 1.50 3.60 8.78
C ALA A 111 2.40 3.06 7.66
N PHE A 112 1.94 2.02 7.01
CA PHE A 112 2.57 1.44 5.83
C PHE A 112 1.61 1.47 4.66
N CYS A 113 2.08 1.90 3.50
CA CYS A 113 1.29 1.96 2.27
C CYS A 113 2.18 1.60 1.07
N PHE A 114 2.11 0.34 0.66
CA PHE A 114 3.02 -0.18 -0.35
C PHE A 114 2.32 -0.44 -1.67
N PHE A 115 2.82 0.19 -2.76
CA PHE A 115 2.35 0.03 -4.12
C PHE A 115 0.84 0.20 -4.29
N THR A 116 0.28 1.21 -3.64
CA THR A 116 -1.16 1.42 -3.51
C THR A 116 -1.62 2.75 -4.08
N LEU A 117 -0.77 3.78 -4.00
CA LEU A 117 -1.18 5.15 -4.34
C LEU A 117 -1.67 5.31 -5.78
N GLU A 118 -1.23 4.42 -6.67
CA GLU A 118 -1.74 4.38 -8.05
C GLU A 118 -3.21 3.96 -8.16
N HIS A 119 -3.79 3.39 -7.10
CA HIS A 119 -5.21 2.99 -7.07
C HIS A 119 -6.12 4.01 -6.39
N ILE A 120 -5.56 5.09 -5.84
CA ILE A 120 -6.27 6.11 -5.10
C ILE A 120 -6.44 7.36 -5.98
N LYS A 121 -7.69 7.71 -6.30
CA LYS A 121 -8.01 8.91 -7.09
C LYS A 121 -7.80 10.18 -6.27
N ASN A 122 -8.39 10.23 -5.08
CA ASN A 122 -8.33 11.37 -4.16
C ASN A 122 -7.17 11.23 -3.17
N ILE A 123 -5.95 11.35 -3.66
CA ILE A 123 -4.74 11.19 -2.85
C ILE A 123 -4.62 12.25 -1.74
N LYS A 124 -5.17 13.44 -1.94
CA LYS A 124 -5.15 14.49 -0.90
C LYS A 124 -5.98 14.09 0.31
N ASN A 125 -7.18 13.53 0.09
CA ASN A 125 -8.00 13.00 1.19
C ASN A 125 -7.31 11.82 1.89
N PHE A 126 -6.67 10.94 1.14
CA PHE A 126 -5.88 9.83 1.70
C PHE A 126 -4.83 10.34 2.68
N PHE A 127 -4.06 11.37 2.31
CA PHE A 127 -3.03 11.92 3.20
C PHE A 127 -3.64 12.64 4.39
N ASN A 128 -4.72 13.42 4.22
CA ASN A 128 -5.40 14.08 5.32
C ASN A 128 -5.91 13.08 6.36
N GLU A 129 -6.54 11.98 5.92
CA GLU A 129 -7.03 10.94 6.81
C GLU A 129 -5.88 10.17 7.48
N THR A 130 -4.83 9.88 6.72
CA THR A 130 -3.62 9.25 7.28
C THR A 130 -2.99 10.15 8.35
N TYR A 131 -2.90 11.45 8.09
CA TYR A 131 -2.45 12.43 9.10
C TYR A 131 -3.32 12.43 10.35
N ARG A 132 -4.64 12.45 10.19
CA ARG A 132 -5.58 12.50 11.30
C ARG A 132 -5.43 11.30 12.24
N ILE A 133 -5.32 10.09 11.68
CA ILE A 133 -5.26 8.85 12.47
C ILE A 133 -3.90 8.59 13.12
N LEU A 134 -2.85 9.27 12.68
CA LEU A 134 -1.50 9.09 13.20
C LEU A 134 -1.21 9.99 14.39
N SER A 135 -0.49 9.50 15.41
CA SER A 135 -0.12 10.22 16.64
C SER A 135 0.96 11.29 16.39
N SER A 136 1.34 12.07 17.37
CA SER A 136 2.27 13.20 17.20
C SER A 136 3.75 12.82 17.04
N GLN A 137 4.12 11.56 17.15
CA GLN A 137 5.50 11.07 17.00
C GLN A 137 5.58 9.88 16.04
N TRP A 138 4.96 9.99 14.92
CA TRP A 138 4.71 8.89 14.01
C TRP A 138 5.44 9.03 12.67
N GLN A 139 5.40 7.94 11.91
CA GLN A 139 5.96 7.86 10.57
C GLN A 139 4.99 7.16 9.62
N ILE A 140 4.98 7.58 8.37
CA ILE A 140 4.43 6.80 7.27
C ILE A 140 5.54 6.36 6.34
N PHE A 141 5.46 5.11 5.90
CA PHE A 141 6.33 4.50 4.90
C PHE A 141 5.50 4.17 3.68
N ILE A 142 5.86 4.77 2.55
CA ILE A 142 5.17 4.57 1.27
C ILE A 142 6.16 4.01 0.28
N TRP A 143 5.91 2.84 -0.27
CA TRP A 143 6.63 2.37 -1.43
C TRP A 143 5.82 2.64 -2.68
N HIS A 144 6.45 3.33 -3.62
CA HIS A 144 5.83 3.82 -4.84
C HIS A 144 6.65 3.44 -6.07
N PHE A 145 5.98 2.93 -7.11
CA PHE A 145 6.59 2.73 -8.42
C PHE A 145 6.60 4.06 -9.17
N PHE A 146 7.78 4.63 -9.40
CA PHE A 146 7.88 5.91 -10.11
C PHE A 146 7.56 5.78 -11.61
N GLN A 147 7.67 4.59 -12.21
CA GLN A 147 7.37 4.31 -13.62
C GLN A 147 6.63 2.98 -13.77
N ARG A 148 5.37 2.92 -13.38
CA ARG A 148 4.59 1.70 -13.55
C ARG A 148 3.97 1.61 -14.93
N ARG A 149 4.18 0.46 -15.61
CA ARG A 149 3.43 0.10 -16.81
C ARG A 149 2.00 -0.31 -16.43
N GLU A 150 1.06 -0.16 -17.36
CA GLU A 150 -0.29 -0.68 -17.16
C GLU A 150 -0.25 -2.20 -16.97
N PHE A 151 -1.00 -2.70 -15.99
CA PHE A 151 -1.13 -4.13 -15.77
C PHE A 151 -2.35 -4.67 -16.48
N GLU A 152 -2.09 -5.60 -17.38
CA GLU A 152 -3.12 -6.47 -17.93
C GLU A 152 -3.02 -7.85 -17.28
N ARG A 153 -4.15 -8.44 -16.97
CA ARG A 153 -4.25 -9.82 -16.50
C ARG A 153 -5.35 -10.54 -17.26
N THR A 154 -5.15 -11.82 -17.47
CA THR A 154 -6.18 -12.70 -18.01
C THR A 154 -6.75 -13.51 -16.84
N VAL A 155 -8.05 -13.40 -16.63
CA VAL A 155 -8.82 -14.20 -15.67
C VAL A 155 -9.98 -14.81 -16.44
N ASP A 156 -10.15 -16.13 -16.37
CA ASP A 156 -11.20 -16.86 -17.08
C ASP A 156 -11.28 -16.49 -18.59
N GLN A 157 -10.11 -16.47 -19.24
CA GLN A 157 -9.93 -16.15 -20.67
C GLN A 157 -10.28 -14.69 -21.06
N ARG A 158 -10.58 -13.82 -20.11
CA ARG A 158 -10.86 -12.40 -20.35
C ARG A 158 -9.68 -11.54 -19.91
N LYS A 159 -9.37 -10.52 -20.71
CA LYS A 159 -8.32 -9.54 -20.39
C LYS A 159 -8.92 -8.36 -19.64
N PHE A 160 -8.27 -7.99 -18.54
CA PHE A 160 -8.66 -6.86 -17.71
C PHE A 160 -7.47 -5.96 -17.43
N LYS A 161 -7.75 -4.66 -17.27
CA LYS A 161 -6.85 -3.67 -16.70
C LYS A 161 -7.40 -3.23 -15.35
N ILE A 162 -6.50 -2.93 -14.41
CA ILE A 162 -6.89 -2.27 -13.17
C ILE A 162 -6.87 -0.75 -13.37
N GLN A 163 -7.84 -0.07 -12.78
CA GLN A 163 -7.87 1.40 -12.77
C GLN A 163 -6.64 1.93 -12.03
N GLN A 164 -5.91 2.83 -12.67
CA GLN A 164 -4.69 3.44 -12.11
C GLN A 164 -4.64 4.95 -12.33
N TYR A 165 -4.03 5.64 -11.37
CA TYR A 165 -3.74 7.08 -11.40
C TYR A 165 -2.23 7.27 -11.28
N LYS A 166 -1.57 7.50 -12.42
CA LYS A 166 -0.11 7.64 -12.48
C LYS A 166 0.32 8.96 -11.84
N ARG A 167 1.29 8.87 -10.93
CA ARG A 167 1.93 10.02 -10.27
C ARG A 167 3.41 9.76 -10.13
N SER A 168 4.22 10.82 -10.22
CA SER A 168 5.64 10.75 -9.86
C SER A 168 5.81 10.87 -8.35
N SER A 169 6.90 10.36 -7.82
CA SER A 169 7.24 10.50 -6.39
C SER A 169 7.37 11.97 -5.99
N GLU A 170 7.88 12.83 -6.88
CA GLU A 170 7.95 14.28 -6.65
C GLU A 170 6.55 14.93 -6.53
N SER A 171 5.59 14.53 -7.38
CA SER A 171 4.22 15.04 -7.26
C SER A 171 3.54 14.57 -5.98
N ILE A 172 3.83 13.34 -5.53
CA ILE A 172 3.35 12.81 -4.24
C ILE A 172 3.97 13.63 -3.10
N LYS A 173 5.29 13.85 -3.13
CA LYS A 173 5.99 14.68 -2.14
C LYS A 173 5.37 16.06 -2.03
N THR A 174 5.16 16.76 -3.15
CA THR A 174 4.53 18.10 -3.16
C THR A 174 3.16 18.09 -2.46
N ILE A 175 2.30 17.10 -2.77
CA ILE A 175 0.97 16.99 -2.15
C ILE A 175 1.09 16.72 -0.63
N MET A 176 2.06 15.93 -0.21
CA MET A 176 2.31 15.67 1.20
C MET A 176 2.81 16.92 1.91
N GLU A 177 3.74 17.67 1.33
CA GLU A 177 4.31 18.89 1.91
C GLU A 177 3.29 20.03 2.05
N GLU A 178 2.24 20.08 1.23
CA GLU A 178 1.11 20.99 1.42
C GLU A 178 0.38 20.80 2.76
N SER A 179 0.42 19.58 3.31
CA SER A 179 -0.28 19.20 4.55
C SER A 179 0.67 18.85 5.69
N PHE A 180 1.96 18.61 5.40
CA PHE A 180 2.90 17.95 6.30
C PHE A 180 4.33 18.48 6.12
N PHE A 181 5.15 18.43 7.16
CA PHE A 181 6.54 18.86 7.13
C PHE A 181 7.48 17.66 6.97
N ASN A 182 8.57 17.84 6.21
CA ASN A 182 9.71 16.91 6.04
C ASN A 182 9.39 15.55 5.39
N VAL A 183 9.29 15.56 4.07
CA VAL A 183 9.15 14.35 3.25
C VAL A 183 10.48 14.00 2.60
N ASP A 184 10.98 12.81 2.88
CA ASP A 184 12.17 12.23 2.25
C ASP A 184 11.78 11.24 1.15
N ILE A 185 12.42 11.33 -0.02
CA ILE A 185 12.33 10.31 -1.07
C ILE A 185 13.66 9.59 -1.14
N ILE A 186 13.64 8.28 -0.98
CA ILE A 186 14.81 7.41 -1.02
C ILE A 186 14.68 6.49 -2.21
N PRO A 187 15.47 6.70 -3.26
CA PRO A 187 15.49 5.82 -4.43
C PRO A 187 15.92 4.41 -4.03
N THR A 188 15.16 3.42 -4.45
CA THR A 188 15.45 2.01 -4.19
C THR A 188 15.75 1.28 -5.50
N ASN A 189 16.85 0.54 -5.53
CA ASN A 189 17.33 -0.14 -6.73
C ASN A 189 17.13 -1.64 -6.64
N ASP A 190 16.68 -2.25 -7.73
CA ASP A 190 16.80 -3.69 -7.96
C ASP A 190 17.87 -3.94 -9.02
N LYS A 191 18.88 -4.75 -8.67
CA LYS A 191 19.99 -5.11 -9.58
C LYS A 191 20.59 -3.90 -10.32
N TRP A 192 20.84 -2.81 -9.59
CA TRP A 192 21.40 -1.55 -10.10
C TRP A 192 20.44 -0.70 -10.96
N VAL A 193 19.19 -1.07 -11.08
CA VAL A 193 18.16 -0.29 -11.78
C VAL A 193 17.22 0.33 -10.76
N HIS A 194 17.04 1.64 -10.84
CA HIS A 194 16.04 2.35 -10.03
C HIS A 194 14.65 1.83 -10.37
N THR A 195 13.96 1.24 -9.41
CA THR A 195 12.70 0.52 -9.63
C THR A 195 11.52 1.15 -8.89
N TRP A 196 11.77 1.66 -7.69
CA TRP A 196 10.76 2.32 -6.84
C TRP A 196 11.39 3.31 -5.89
N ASP A 197 10.57 4.16 -5.30
CA ASP A 197 10.96 5.08 -4.26
C ASP A 197 10.31 4.68 -2.93
N LEU A 198 11.08 4.79 -1.86
CA LEU A 198 10.58 4.78 -0.49
C LEU A 198 10.38 6.23 -0.06
N ILE A 199 9.13 6.62 0.13
CA ILE A 199 8.74 7.94 0.61
C ILE A 199 8.49 7.83 2.11
N ILE A 200 9.22 8.60 2.89
CA ILE A 200 9.12 8.61 4.35
C ILE A 200 8.69 9.99 4.79
N TRP A 201 7.78 10.02 5.72
CA TRP A 201 7.39 11.24 6.36
C TRP A 201 7.33 11.07 7.89
N LYS A 202 7.75 12.14 8.58
CA LYS A 202 7.78 12.25 10.05
C LYS A 202 7.06 13.53 10.46
N LYS A 203 6.24 13.44 11.48
CA LYS A 203 5.59 14.59 12.11
C LYS A 203 6.48 15.22 13.15
#